data_a5397104d7cb3ab91cc8ecce9eee88fc
#
_entry.id   a5397104d7cb3ab91cc8ecce9eee88fc
#
_cell.length_a   1.000
_cell.length_b   1.000
_cell.length_c   1.000
_cell.angle_alpha   90.00
_cell.angle_beta   90.00
_cell.angle_gamma   90.00
#
_symmetry.space_group_name_H-M   'P 1'
#
loop_
_entity.id
_entity.type
_entity.pdbx_description
1 polymer ?
#
loop_
_entity_poly.entity_id
_entity_poly.type
_entity_poly.pdbx_seq_one_letter_code
_entity_poly.pdbx_strand_id
1 'polypeptide(L)'
;MFRRLALLLFALPGVLGIGAAAQERDSALSNYRLGSGDVVSVQVLGEEELRREKIRLSDAATISYPILGEIRLAGKTVGELEKLIRDGLQGRYLLNPQVTVTINEYRSFFINGQIERPGGYPFQPGLTVRKAVSLAGGFKERASKEKIFIIREDDPKQASTRVDQNATVNPGDIITVEESFF
;
A
#
# COMPACT_ATOMS: atom_id res chain seq x y z
N MET A 1 -22.92 -63.95 -29.96
CA MET A 1 -21.57 -63.50 -30.27
C MET A 1 -21.52 -62.00 -29.99
N PHE A 2 -21.29 -61.61 -28.73
CA PHE A 2 -21.35 -60.19 -28.26
C PHE A 2 -19.94 -59.68 -28.00
N ARG A 3 -19.47 -58.69 -28.80
CA ARG A 3 -18.21 -57.97 -28.59
C ARG A 3 -18.45 -56.83 -27.63
N ARG A 4 -17.83 -56.93 -26.45
CA ARG A 4 -17.79 -55.85 -25.45
C ARG A 4 -16.76 -54.81 -25.88
N LEU A 5 -17.16 -53.57 -26.10
CA LEU A 5 -16.33 -52.41 -26.35
C LEU A 5 -15.99 -51.78 -25.01
N ALA A 6 -14.72 -51.82 -24.61
CA ALA A 6 -14.23 -51.17 -23.40
C ALA A 6 -13.89 -49.69 -23.70
N LEU A 7 -14.57 -48.77 -23.05
CA LEU A 7 -14.28 -47.34 -23.09
C LEU A 7 -13.17 -47.03 -22.07
N LEU A 8 -12.00 -46.68 -22.54
CA LEU A 8 -10.90 -46.15 -21.71
C LEU A 8 -11.16 -44.65 -21.45
N LEU A 9 -11.47 -44.32 -20.19
CA LEU A 9 -11.52 -42.94 -19.70
C LEU A 9 -10.08 -42.45 -19.43
N PHE A 10 -9.60 -41.52 -20.23
CA PHE A 10 -8.37 -40.78 -19.99
C PHE A 10 -8.66 -39.64 -19.00
N ALA A 11 -8.18 -39.77 -17.76
CA ALA A 11 -8.22 -38.68 -16.78
C ALA A 11 -7.05 -37.73 -17.06
N LEU A 12 -7.36 -36.48 -17.44
CA LEU A 12 -6.38 -35.37 -17.44
C LEU A 12 -6.14 -34.93 -15.99
N PRO A 13 -4.88 -34.78 -15.55
CA PRO A 13 -4.59 -34.13 -14.30
C PRO A 13 -4.77 -32.60 -14.46
N GLY A 14 -5.59 -32.02 -13.59
CA GLY A 14 -5.92 -30.62 -13.56
C GLY A 14 -4.70 -29.72 -13.26
N VAL A 15 -4.56 -28.69 -14.08
CA VAL A 15 -3.69 -27.55 -13.82
C VAL A 15 -4.42 -26.63 -12.83
N LEU A 16 -4.18 -26.83 -11.54
CA LEU A 16 -4.61 -25.94 -10.46
C LEU A 16 -3.36 -25.43 -9.75
N GLY A 17 -3.03 -24.16 -9.87
CA GLY A 17 -2.01 -23.61 -9.01
C GLY A 17 -1.30 -22.31 -9.36
N ILE A 18 -1.85 -21.41 -10.21
CA ILE A 18 -1.15 -20.14 -10.50
C ILE A 18 -1.97 -18.88 -10.05
N GLY A 19 -3.18 -19.06 -9.54
CA GLY A 19 -4.07 -17.93 -9.20
C GLY A 19 -3.91 -17.32 -7.80
N ALA A 20 -3.37 -18.04 -6.83
CA ALA A 20 -3.42 -17.64 -5.42
C ALA A 20 -2.45 -16.50 -5.04
N ALA A 21 -1.25 -16.49 -5.62
CA ALA A 21 -0.21 -15.52 -5.22
C ALA A 21 -0.44 -14.09 -5.77
N ALA A 22 -1.22 -13.94 -6.84
CA ALA A 22 -1.59 -12.62 -7.38
C ALA A 22 -2.72 -11.99 -6.55
N GLN A 23 -3.66 -12.80 -6.09
CA GLN A 23 -4.82 -12.37 -5.33
C GLN A 23 -4.49 -11.89 -3.91
N GLU A 24 -3.46 -12.46 -3.27
CA GLU A 24 -2.97 -12.00 -1.95
C GLU A 24 -2.29 -10.61 -2.02
N ARG A 25 -1.64 -10.27 -3.12
CA ARG A 25 -1.02 -8.95 -3.31
C ARG A 25 -2.07 -7.85 -3.52
N ASP A 26 -3.13 -8.11 -4.26
CA ASP A 26 -4.24 -7.18 -4.46
C ASP A 26 -5.02 -6.93 -3.15
N SER A 27 -5.20 -7.96 -2.32
CA SER A 27 -5.91 -7.82 -1.04
C SER A 27 -5.14 -6.98 -0.02
N ALA A 28 -3.81 -7.07 0.01
CA ALA A 28 -2.97 -6.26 0.91
C ALA A 28 -3.01 -4.77 0.54
N LEU A 29 -3.05 -4.44 -0.76
CA LEU A 29 -3.17 -3.05 -1.24
C LEU A 29 -4.59 -2.51 -1.07
N SER A 30 -5.62 -3.36 -1.16
CA SER A 30 -7.02 -2.95 -0.94
C SER A 30 -7.32 -2.52 0.50
N ASN A 31 -6.49 -2.93 1.45
CA ASN A 31 -6.60 -2.56 2.87
C ASN A 31 -5.71 -1.38 3.28
N TYR A 32 -4.90 -0.84 2.36
CA TYR A 32 -4.07 0.33 2.65
C TYR A 32 -4.95 1.53 3.01
N ARG A 33 -4.61 2.19 4.10
CA ARG A 33 -5.32 3.38 4.59
C ARG A 33 -4.56 4.63 4.21
N LEU A 34 -5.25 5.49 3.46
CA LEU A 34 -4.75 6.78 3.02
C LEU A 34 -4.44 7.67 4.21
N GLY A 35 -3.35 8.41 4.11
CA GLY A 35 -2.89 9.35 5.12
C GLY A 35 -2.27 10.61 4.52
N SER A 36 -1.89 11.55 5.38
CA SER A 36 -1.21 12.79 5.01
C SER A 36 0.04 12.50 4.16
N GLY A 37 0.23 13.26 3.08
CA GLY A 37 1.38 13.13 2.19
C GLY A 37 1.24 12.11 1.06
N ASP A 38 0.26 11.18 1.11
CA ASP A 38 -0.03 10.31 -0.03
C ASP A 38 -0.46 11.12 -1.25
N VAL A 39 -0.17 10.62 -2.44
CA VAL A 39 -0.56 11.24 -3.72
C VAL A 39 -1.49 10.30 -4.47
N VAL A 40 -2.67 10.78 -4.78
CA VAL A 40 -3.70 10.02 -5.48
C VAL A 40 -4.12 10.69 -6.77
N SER A 41 -4.60 9.90 -7.73
CA SER A 41 -5.32 10.38 -8.90
C SER A 41 -6.74 9.84 -8.88
N VAL A 42 -7.69 10.66 -9.29
CA VAL A 42 -9.10 10.32 -9.39
C VAL A 42 -9.54 10.49 -10.84
N GLN A 43 -10.19 9.49 -11.39
CA GLN A 43 -10.76 9.51 -12.73
C GLN A 43 -12.23 9.09 -12.68
N VAL A 44 -13.08 9.83 -13.39
CA VAL A 44 -14.49 9.48 -13.61
C VAL A 44 -14.65 9.23 -15.10
N LEU A 45 -15.11 8.06 -15.46
CA LEU A 45 -15.22 7.64 -16.86
C LEU A 45 -16.16 8.56 -17.64
N GLY A 46 -15.66 9.14 -18.73
CA GLY A 46 -16.41 10.05 -19.59
C GLY A 46 -16.46 11.51 -19.11
N GLU A 47 -15.88 11.83 -17.94
CA GLU A 47 -15.95 13.15 -17.31
C GLU A 47 -14.54 13.74 -17.10
N GLU A 48 -13.93 14.28 -18.15
CA GLU A 48 -12.58 14.87 -18.08
C GLU A 48 -12.48 16.05 -17.12
N GLU A 49 -13.56 16.84 -16.93
CA GLU A 49 -13.58 17.96 -16.01
C GLU A 49 -13.50 17.53 -14.54
N LEU A 50 -13.88 16.30 -14.23
CA LEU A 50 -13.79 15.70 -12.89
C LEU A 50 -12.47 14.95 -12.66
N ARG A 51 -11.65 14.78 -13.70
CA ARG A 51 -10.33 14.15 -13.59
C ARG A 51 -9.41 15.00 -12.73
N ARG A 52 -8.74 14.36 -11.81
CA ARG A 52 -7.69 14.97 -10.96
C ARG A 52 -6.49 14.07 -10.91
N GLU A 53 -5.35 14.60 -11.29
CA GLU A 53 -4.08 13.86 -11.30
C GLU A 53 -3.15 14.36 -10.21
N LYS A 54 -2.48 13.43 -9.54
CA LYS A 54 -1.41 13.69 -8.56
C LYS A 54 -1.79 14.71 -7.47
N ILE A 55 -2.97 14.52 -6.87
CA ILE A 55 -3.38 15.31 -5.72
C ILE A 55 -2.66 14.77 -4.49
N ARG A 56 -1.85 15.61 -3.84
CA ARG A 56 -1.26 15.29 -2.54
C ARG A 56 -2.27 15.54 -1.43
N LEU A 57 -2.46 14.56 -0.55
CA LEU A 57 -3.28 14.72 0.64
C LEU A 57 -2.64 15.77 1.57
N SER A 58 -3.47 16.66 2.08
CA SER A 58 -3.05 17.68 3.06
C SER A 58 -2.61 17.07 4.39
N ASP A 59 -2.10 17.91 5.29
CA ASP A 59 -1.73 17.49 6.65
C ASP A 59 -2.91 16.89 7.43
N ALA A 60 -4.14 17.36 7.14
CA ALA A 60 -5.38 16.81 7.69
C ALA A 60 -5.86 15.54 6.94
N ALA A 61 -5.06 15.05 5.99
CA ALA A 61 -5.43 13.98 5.06
C ALA A 61 -6.73 14.27 4.31
N THR A 62 -6.85 15.48 3.76
CA THR A 62 -7.98 15.91 2.94
C THR A 62 -7.57 16.19 1.51
N ILE A 63 -8.52 16.14 0.59
CA ILE A 63 -8.40 16.62 -0.78
C ILE A 63 -9.55 17.56 -1.11
N SER A 64 -9.30 18.56 -1.96
CA SER A 64 -10.38 19.35 -2.59
C SER A 64 -10.78 18.69 -3.91
N TYR A 65 -12.04 18.28 -4.02
CA TYR A 65 -12.57 17.63 -5.20
C TYR A 65 -13.71 18.43 -5.82
N PRO A 66 -13.76 18.59 -7.16
CA PRO A 66 -14.82 19.35 -7.83
C PRO A 66 -16.20 18.91 -7.38
N ILE A 67 -17.12 19.88 -7.27
CA ILE A 67 -18.53 19.64 -6.90
C ILE A 67 -18.70 19.19 -5.44
N LEU A 68 -17.84 18.28 -4.94
CA LEU A 68 -17.97 17.71 -3.59
C LEU A 68 -17.24 18.51 -2.51
N GLY A 69 -16.37 19.46 -2.92
CA GLY A 69 -15.60 20.26 -1.98
C GLY A 69 -14.48 19.48 -1.29
N GLU A 70 -14.29 19.76 -0.01
CA GLU A 70 -13.25 19.09 0.78
C GLU A 70 -13.71 17.72 1.27
N ILE A 71 -12.89 16.68 0.98
CA ILE A 71 -13.14 15.31 1.35
C ILE A 71 -12.06 14.83 2.31
N ARG A 72 -12.45 14.36 3.48
CA ARG A 72 -11.53 13.78 4.47
C ARG A 72 -11.25 12.30 4.17
N LEU A 73 -9.97 11.96 4.03
CA LEU A 73 -9.48 10.63 3.62
C LEU A 73 -8.69 9.90 4.71
N ALA A 74 -8.43 10.56 5.84
CA ALA A 74 -7.70 9.96 6.96
C ALA A 74 -8.25 8.56 7.31
N GLY A 75 -7.41 7.53 7.17
CA GLY A 75 -7.77 6.15 7.48
C GLY A 75 -8.74 5.47 6.52
N LYS A 76 -9.17 6.13 5.43
CA LYS A 76 -10.00 5.50 4.38
C LYS A 76 -9.14 4.72 3.40
N THR A 77 -9.70 3.65 2.88
CA THR A 77 -9.11 2.89 1.77
C THR A 77 -9.42 3.56 0.42
N VAL A 78 -8.70 3.16 -0.63
CA VAL A 78 -8.98 3.59 -2.01
C VAL A 78 -10.43 3.27 -2.40
N GLY A 79 -10.91 2.06 -2.10
CA GLY A 79 -12.28 1.66 -2.41
C GLY A 79 -13.35 2.48 -1.65
N GLU A 80 -13.07 2.87 -0.40
CA GLU A 80 -13.95 3.77 0.36
C GLU A 80 -13.98 5.17 -0.24
N LEU A 81 -12.84 5.66 -0.78
CA LEU A 81 -12.80 6.93 -1.49
C LEU A 81 -13.56 6.89 -2.81
N GLU A 82 -13.38 5.82 -3.61
CA GLU A 82 -14.16 5.62 -4.84
C GLU A 82 -15.66 5.63 -4.56
N LYS A 83 -16.07 4.90 -3.52
CA LYS A 83 -17.47 4.86 -3.10
C LYS A 83 -17.98 6.24 -2.68
N LEU A 84 -17.23 6.99 -1.89
CA LEU A 84 -17.61 8.31 -1.41
C LEU A 84 -17.80 9.30 -2.57
N ILE A 85 -16.87 9.32 -3.53
CA ILE A 85 -16.98 10.18 -4.72
C ILE A 85 -18.16 9.75 -5.58
N ARG A 86 -18.32 8.45 -5.83
CA ARG A 86 -19.46 7.90 -6.59
C ARG A 86 -20.79 8.31 -5.98
N ASP A 87 -20.97 8.06 -4.70
CA ASP A 87 -22.22 8.36 -3.98
C ASP A 87 -22.52 9.88 -3.98
N GLY A 88 -21.48 10.72 -3.88
CA GLY A 88 -21.63 12.18 -3.92
C GLY A 88 -21.98 12.73 -5.30
N LEU A 89 -21.57 12.06 -6.38
CA LEU A 89 -21.89 12.47 -7.76
C LEU A 89 -23.22 11.87 -8.26
N GLN A 90 -23.62 10.71 -7.74
CA GLN A 90 -24.76 9.96 -8.24
C GLN A 90 -26.09 10.68 -7.97
N GLY A 91 -26.95 10.70 -8.97
CA GLY A 91 -28.32 11.22 -8.91
C GLY A 91 -28.43 12.74 -8.99
N ARG A 92 -27.43 13.49 -8.47
CA ARG A 92 -27.43 14.96 -8.54
C ARG A 92 -26.70 15.49 -9.77
N TYR A 93 -25.61 14.84 -10.16
CA TYR A 93 -24.71 15.28 -11.24
C TYR A 93 -24.62 14.24 -12.36
N LEU A 94 -24.48 12.96 -12.01
CA LEU A 94 -24.33 11.86 -12.94
C LEU A 94 -25.33 10.74 -12.60
N LEU A 95 -25.79 10.00 -13.61
CA LEU A 95 -26.72 8.87 -13.40
C LEU A 95 -26.01 7.66 -12.85
N ASN A 96 -24.86 7.30 -13.45
CA ASN A 96 -24.09 6.10 -13.08
C ASN A 96 -22.57 6.37 -13.16
N PRO A 97 -22.01 7.14 -12.23
CA PRO A 97 -20.58 7.48 -12.26
C PRO A 97 -19.71 6.25 -12.00
N GLN A 98 -18.75 6.03 -12.91
CA GLN A 98 -17.70 5.03 -12.74
C GLN A 98 -16.43 5.75 -12.28
N VAL A 99 -16.08 5.57 -11.00
CA VAL A 99 -14.96 6.26 -10.37
C VAL A 99 -13.81 5.28 -10.17
N THR A 100 -12.61 5.67 -10.56
CA THR A 100 -11.37 4.93 -10.32
C THR A 100 -10.39 5.84 -9.58
N VAL A 101 -9.83 5.33 -8.49
CA VAL A 101 -8.79 6.01 -7.72
C VAL A 101 -7.50 5.20 -7.76
N THR A 102 -6.40 5.88 -8.04
CA THR A 102 -5.06 5.26 -8.08
C THR A 102 -4.13 5.97 -7.12
N ILE A 103 -3.34 5.23 -6.35
CA ILE A 103 -2.25 5.79 -5.55
C ILE A 103 -1.04 5.96 -6.48
N ASN A 104 -0.58 7.18 -6.66
CA ASN A 104 0.60 7.49 -7.46
C ASN A 104 1.88 7.43 -6.62
N GLU A 105 1.83 7.97 -5.40
CA GLU A 105 2.93 7.98 -4.47
C GLU A 105 2.41 7.71 -3.06
N TYR A 106 3.08 6.83 -2.35
CA TYR A 106 2.86 6.61 -0.93
C TYR A 106 3.70 7.60 -0.13
N ARG A 107 3.24 7.99 1.06
CA ARG A 107 4.06 8.78 1.98
C ARG A 107 5.34 8.05 2.34
N SER A 108 6.39 8.82 2.64
CA SER A 108 7.71 8.28 2.96
C SER A 108 7.72 7.51 4.27
N PHE A 109 8.58 6.52 4.38
CA PHE A 109 9.03 5.97 5.66
C PHE A 109 10.34 6.64 6.07
N PHE A 110 10.72 6.51 7.33
CA PHE A 110 11.95 7.09 7.87
C PHE A 110 12.85 6.00 8.44
N ILE A 111 14.16 6.17 8.27
CA ILE A 111 15.16 5.29 8.85
C ILE A 111 16.29 6.11 9.47
N ASN A 112 16.67 5.73 10.69
CA ASN A 112 17.69 6.44 11.46
C ASN A 112 18.59 5.48 12.25
N GLY A 113 19.54 6.06 13.04
CA GLY A 113 20.49 5.30 13.85
C GLY A 113 21.74 4.91 13.07
N GLN A 114 22.19 3.67 13.24
CA GLN A 114 23.45 3.17 12.65
C GLN A 114 23.29 2.74 11.19
N ILE A 115 22.86 3.69 10.35
CA ILE A 115 22.66 3.56 8.92
C ILE A 115 23.51 4.58 8.19
N GLU A 116 24.05 4.24 7.01
CA GLU A 116 24.95 5.12 6.25
C GLU A 116 24.29 6.46 5.92
N ARG A 117 23.05 6.46 5.47
CA ARG A 117 22.29 7.65 5.09
C ARG A 117 20.94 7.67 5.78
N PRO A 118 20.86 8.14 7.04
CA PRO A 118 19.59 8.31 7.72
C PRO A 118 18.73 9.38 7.05
N GLY A 119 17.40 9.16 7.03
CA GLY A 119 16.47 10.11 6.40
C GLY A 119 15.13 9.49 6.02
N GLY A 120 14.32 10.26 5.29
CA GLY A 120 13.06 9.81 4.72
C GLY A 120 13.25 9.24 3.31
N TYR A 121 12.57 8.14 3.02
CA TYR A 121 12.67 7.43 1.74
C TYR A 121 11.28 7.13 1.19
N PRO A 122 11.08 7.16 -0.14
CA PRO A 122 9.82 6.81 -0.74
C PRO A 122 9.47 5.34 -0.46
N PHE A 123 8.25 5.11 -0.01
CA PHE A 123 7.76 3.75 0.21
C PHE A 123 7.45 3.06 -1.12
N GLN A 124 7.65 1.75 -1.14
CA GLN A 124 7.26 0.87 -2.24
C GLN A 124 6.56 -0.39 -1.68
N PRO A 125 5.46 -0.85 -2.29
CA PRO A 125 4.80 -2.08 -1.87
C PRO A 125 5.75 -3.27 -1.78
N GLY A 126 5.63 -4.05 -0.69
CA GLY A 126 6.53 -5.18 -0.42
C GLY A 126 7.91 -4.77 0.12
N LEU A 127 8.02 -3.56 0.68
CA LEU A 127 9.22 -3.10 1.38
C LEU A 127 9.41 -3.90 2.69
N THR A 128 10.64 -4.33 2.93
CA THR A 128 11.07 -4.94 4.19
C THR A 128 12.17 -4.09 4.82
N VAL A 129 12.43 -4.29 6.10
CA VAL A 129 13.52 -3.61 6.81
C VAL A 129 14.86 -3.79 6.08
N ARG A 130 15.16 -4.99 5.58
CA ARG A 130 16.37 -5.28 4.80
C ARG A 130 16.46 -4.39 3.55
N LYS A 131 15.36 -4.25 2.79
CA LYS A 131 15.30 -3.38 1.61
C LYS A 131 15.41 -1.91 1.98
N ALA A 132 14.77 -1.48 3.07
CA ALA A 132 14.84 -0.12 3.59
C ALA A 132 16.28 0.25 3.96
N VAL A 133 16.98 -0.63 4.68
CA VAL A 133 18.41 -0.45 4.99
C VAL A 133 19.26 -0.35 3.72
N SER A 134 19.00 -1.18 2.72
CA SER A 134 19.71 -1.14 1.44
C SER A 134 19.50 0.19 0.69
N LEU A 135 18.28 0.73 0.69
CA LEU A 135 17.97 2.05 0.13
C LEU A 135 18.75 3.17 0.86
N ALA A 136 18.92 3.04 2.16
CA ALA A 136 19.65 3.97 3.01
C ALA A 136 21.19 3.77 2.97
N GLY A 137 21.71 2.96 2.06
CA GLY A 137 23.14 2.76 1.85
C GLY A 137 23.77 1.65 2.68
N GLY A 138 22.98 0.94 3.49
CA GLY A 138 23.44 -0.17 4.32
C GLY A 138 23.66 0.20 5.79
N PHE A 139 24.06 -0.81 6.55
CA PHE A 139 24.42 -0.66 7.96
C PHE A 139 25.81 -0.05 8.10
N LYS A 140 25.99 0.85 9.07
CA LYS A 140 27.33 1.25 9.51
C LYS A 140 28.07 0.10 10.18
N GLU A 141 29.39 0.23 10.31
CA GLU A 141 30.26 -0.80 10.88
C GLU A 141 29.83 -1.26 12.28
N ARG A 142 29.36 -0.33 13.11
CA ARG A 142 28.94 -0.60 14.50
C ARG A 142 27.45 -0.89 14.63
N ALA A 143 26.72 -1.09 13.54
CA ALA A 143 25.30 -1.37 13.58
C ALA A 143 24.98 -2.76 14.13
N SER A 144 24.00 -2.83 14.99
CA SER A 144 23.42 -4.12 15.39
C SER A 144 22.36 -4.56 14.37
N LYS A 145 22.58 -5.73 13.76
CA LYS A 145 21.63 -6.34 12.82
C LYS A 145 20.44 -6.99 13.51
N GLU A 146 20.48 -7.07 14.86
CA GLU A 146 19.44 -7.68 15.68
C GLU A 146 18.66 -6.65 16.52
N LYS A 147 19.24 -5.48 16.79
CA LYS A 147 18.59 -4.40 17.53
C LYS A 147 18.00 -3.39 16.56
N ILE A 148 16.99 -3.82 15.84
CA ILE A 148 16.23 -2.99 14.91
C ILE A 148 14.85 -2.80 15.50
N PHE A 149 14.41 -1.58 15.58
CA PHE A 149 13.12 -1.20 16.12
C PHE A 149 12.28 -0.47 15.07
N ILE A 150 10.97 -0.65 15.15
CA ILE A 150 10.02 0.05 14.29
C ILE A 150 8.95 0.70 15.15
N ILE A 151 8.62 1.94 14.82
CA ILE A 151 7.45 2.65 15.32
C ILE A 151 6.48 2.73 14.17
N ARG A 152 5.28 2.20 14.35
CA ARG A 152 4.23 2.24 13.35
C ARG A 152 3.50 3.57 13.40
N GLU A 153 3.26 4.18 12.24
CA GLU A 153 2.52 5.44 12.18
C GLU A 153 1.06 5.28 12.64
N ASP A 154 0.46 4.13 12.35
CA ASP A 154 -0.93 3.81 12.71
C ASP A 154 -1.10 3.33 14.16
N ASP A 155 -0.02 3.15 14.92
CA ASP A 155 -0.08 2.83 16.34
C ASP A 155 -0.29 4.11 17.17
N PRO A 156 -1.47 4.28 17.84
CA PRO A 156 -1.73 5.45 18.68
C PRO A 156 -0.76 5.61 19.84
N LYS A 157 -0.14 4.51 20.29
CA LYS A 157 0.86 4.50 21.36
C LYS A 157 2.26 4.81 20.89
N GLN A 158 2.49 4.79 19.56
CA GLN A 158 3.82 4.92 18.96
C GLN A 158 4.87 4.04 19.64
N ALA A 159 4.49 2.80 19.95
CA ALA A 159 5.34 1.88 20.65
C ALA A 159 6.50 1.43 19.76
N SER A 160 7.72 1.56 20.29
CA SER A 160 8.92 1.04 19.64
C SER A 160 8.95 -0.47 19.79
N THR A 161 8.81 -1.19 18.69
CA THR A 161 8.76 -2.67 18.66
C THR A 161 10.00 -3.21 17.98
N ARG A 162 10.68 -4.17 18.63
CA ARG A 162 11.84 -4.86 18.04
C ARG A 162 11.36 -5.76 16.90
N VAL A 163 12.07 -5.68 15.78
CA VAL A 163 11.76 -6.45 14.56
C VAL A 163 13.00 -7.07 13.95
N ASP A 164 12.81 -8.05 13.08
CA ASP A 164 13.90 -8.60 12.26
C ASP A 164 13.99 -7.90 10.90
N GLN A 165 15.02 -8.25 10.12
CA GLN A 165 15.27 -7.66 8.81
C GLN A 165 14.22 -8.03 7.75
N ASN A 166 13.40 -9.08 7.97
CA ASN A 166 12.35 -9.51 7.04
C ASN A 166 11.00 -8.86 7.37
N ALA A 167 10.92 -8.16 8.51
CA ALA A 167 9.70 -7.45 8.90
C ALA A 167 9.27 -6.47 7.81
N THR A 168 7.96 -6.43 7.55
CA THR A 168 7.34 -5.51 6.59
C THR A 168 7.42 -4.08 7.11
N VAL A 169 7.76 -3.16 6.23
CA VAL A 169 7.72 -1.71 6.47
C VAL A 169 6.47 -1.15 5.81
N ASN A 170 5.76 -0.28 6.48
CA ASN A 170 4.60 0.44 5.97
C ASN A 170 4.93 1.92 5.70
N PRO A 171 4.13 2.62 4.87
CA PRO A 171 4.26 4.07 4.72
C PRO A 171 4.11 4.78 6.06
N GLY A 172 5.00 5.76 6.32
CA GLY A 172 5.00 6.52 7.57
C GLY A 172 5.76 5.88 8.74
N ASP A 173 6.17 4.61 8.62
CA ASP A 173 6.94 3.94 9.68
C ASP A 173 8.29 4.59 9.92
N ILE A 174 8.74 4.55 11.18
CA ILE A 174 10.06 4.97 11.59
C ILE A 174 10.88 3.76 12.02
N ILE A 175 11.98 3.50 11.32
CA ILE A 175 12.92 2.42 11.60
C ILE A 175 14.13 2.99 12.33
N THR A 176 14.52 2.39 13.44
CA THR A 176 15.71 2.76 14.20
C THR A 176 16.65 1.55 14.32
N VAL A 177 17.89 1.73 13.88
CA VAL A 177 18.95 0.73 14.04
C VAL A 177 19.88 1.16 15.15
N GLU A 178 19.98 0.36 16.19
CA GLU A 178 20.86 0.64 17.33
C GLU A 178 22.30 0.20 17.07
N GLU A 179 23.19 0.68 17.92
CA GLU A 179 24.59 0.30 17.94
C GLU A 179 24.77 -1.08 18.58
N SER A 180 25.72 -1.84 18.07
CA SER A 180 26.24 -3.04 18.72
C SER A 180 27.26 -2.64 19.77
N PHE A 181 27.15 -3.17 20.97
CA PHE A 181 28.05 -2.85 22.08
C PHE A 181 29.31 -3.72 22.11
N PHE A 182 29.61 -4.44 21.01
CA PHE A 182 30.81 -5.31 20.91
C PHE A 182 31.47 -5.20 19.55
#